data_35f532332052411061d13b9642c477ad
#
_entry.id   35f532332052411061d13b9642c477ad
#
_cell.length_a   1.000
_cell.length_b   1.000
_cell.length_c   1.000
_cell.angle_alpha   90.00
_cell.angle_beta   90.00
_cell.angle_gamma   90.00
#
_symmetry.space_group_name_H-M   'P 1'
#
loop_
_entity.id
_entity.type
_entity.pdbx_description
1 polymer ?
#
loop_
_entity_poly.entity_id
_entity_poly.type
_entity_poly.pdbx_seq_one_letter_code
_entity_poly.pdbx_strand_id
1 'polypeptide(L)'
;NAWKIVKKTTHTGDGGGNLFVKGHPNSPYIFADRPVHPDRKLQTQIYVIDKNTLEVVKTLPIDEKYLKPAKAPNGKEVQARGPVHFEFNADGSEVWTSIWGNKLAASPILVYDSKTLKLKKVIDDKRLITPTGKFNVTNTMNDTY
;
A
#
# COMPACT_ATOMS: atom_id res chain seq x y z
N ASN A 1 -27.45 12.48 1.42
CA ASN A 1 -26.74 11.64 2.40
C ASN A 1 -25.60 12.39 3.17
N ALA A 2 -25.69 13.73 3.22
CA ALA A 2 -24.69 14.49 3.97
C ALA A 2 -24.58 13.95 5.40
N TRP A 3 -23.33 13.68 5.83
CA TRP A 3 -22.99 13.22 7.19
C TRP A 3 -23.57 11.84 7.60
N LYS A 4 -24.02 11.04 6.65
CA LYS A 4 -24.47 9.66 6.93
C LYS A 4 -23.46 8.64 6.40
N ILE A 5 -23.24 7.59 7.18
CA ILE A 5 -22.49 6.42 6.71
C ILE A 5 -23.32 5.73 5.65
N VAL A 6 -22.87 5.75 4.40
CA VAL A 6 -23.57 5.08 3.27
C VAL A 6 -23.16 3.63 3.13
N LYS A 7 -21.93 3.29 3.52
CA LYS A 7 -21.41 1.92 3.49
C LYS A 7 -20.29 1.74 4.51
N LYS A 8 -20.24 0.59 5.13
CA LYS A 8 -19.11 0.09 5.92
C LYS A 8 -18.49 -1.09 5.19
N THR A 9 -17.24 -0.94 4.74
CA THR A 9 -16.48 -2.02 4.12
C THR A 9 -15.66 -2.72 5.19
N THR A 10 -15.81 -4.02 5.32
CA THR A 10 -15.09 -4.81 6.31
C THR A 10 -14.09 -5.72 5.60
N HIS A 11 -12.83 -5.67 6.02
CA HIS A 11 -11.81 -6.62 5.59
C HIS A 11 -11.93 -7.93 6.37
N THR A 12 -11.47 -9.03 5.78
CA THR A 12 -11.34 -10.31 6.46
C THR A 12 -10.29 -10.25 7.57
N GLY A 13 -10.52 -10.97 8.66
CA GLY A 13 -9.63 -11.04 9.83
C GLY A 13 -9.81 -9.88 10.80
N ASP A 14 -9.72 -10.20 12.09
CA ASP A 14 -9.84 -9.24 13.19
C ASP A 14 -8.54 -8.44 13.38
N GLY A 15 -8.66 -7.21 13.87
CA GLY A 15 -7.55 -6.33 14.24
C GLY A 15 -6.84 -5.64 13.06
N GLY A 16 -5.98 -4.70 13.37
CA GLY A 16 -5.13 -3.96 12.44
C GLY A 16 -5.91 -3.17 11.37
N GLY A 17 -6.09 -1.87 11.59
CA GLY A 17 -6.74 -0.99 10.62
C GLY A 17 -5.85 -0.62 9.44
N ASN A 18 -6.47 0.03 8.45
CA ASN A 18 -5.76 0.68 7.35
C ASN A 18 -5.01 1.91 7.89
N LEU A 19 -3.82 2.15 7.36
CA LEU A 19 -3.13 3.44 7.52
C LEU A 19 -3.41 4.36 6.33
N PHE A 20 -3.49 3.80 5.14
CA PHE A 20 -3.72 4.56 3.92
C PHE A 20 -4.80 3.90 3.06
N VAL A 21 -5.64 4.76 2.52
CA VAL A 21 -6.67 4.43 1.53
C VAL A 21 -6.59 5.48 0.45
N LYS A 22 -6.38 5.08 -0.80
CA LYS A 22 -6.25 6.01 -1.93
C LYS A 22 -7.01 5.51 -3.15
N GLY A 23 -7.71 6.41 -3.80
CA GLY A 23 -8.35 6.21 -5.10
C GLY A 23 -7.95 7.31 -6.07
N HIS A 24 -8.22 7.12 -7.35
CA HIS A 24 -8.03 8.13 -8.40
C HIS A 24 -9.28 8.19 -9.29
N PRO A 25 -9.68 9.37 -9.81
CA PRO A 25 -10.88 9.48 -10.67
C PRO A 25 -10.92 8.47 -11.82
N ASN A 26 -9.79 8.23 -12.47
CA ASN A 26 -9.66 7.35 -13.63
C ASN A 26 -9.41 5.87 -13.28
N SER A 27 -9.21 5.52 -12.01
CA SER A 27 -9.09 4.12 -11.56
C SER A 27 -10.47 3.57 -11.16
N PRO A 28 -10.82 2.34 -11.54
CA PRO A 28 -12.05 1.69 -11.06
C PRO A 28 -11.96 1.25 -9.60
N TYR A 29 -10.76 1.30 -9.02
CA TYR A 29 -10.48 0.77 -7.69
C TYR A 29 -9.96 1.82 -6.72
N ILE A 30 -10.21 1.54 -5.45
CA ILE A 30 -9.58 2.14 -4.29
C ILE A 30 -8.61 1.10 -3.71
N PHE A 31 -7.43 1.54 -3.29
CA PHE A 31 -6.40 0.68 -2.70
C PHE A 31 -6.25 0.98 -1.23
N ALA A 32 -6.11 -0.08 -0.43
CA ALA A 32 -5.97 0.02 1.01
C ALA A 32 -4.89 -0.95 1.53
N ASP A 33 -4.26 -0.58 2.64
CA ASP A 33 -3.21 -1.35 3.31
C ASP A 33 -3.64 -1.81 4.72
N ARG A 34 -2.87 -2.72 5.31
CA ARG A 34 -3.00 -3.11 6.72
C ARG A 34 -1.63 -3.39 7.36
N PRO A 35 -0.64 -2.48 7.27
CA PRO A 35 0.76 -2.78 7.62
C PRO A 35 0.99 -3.01 9.11
N VAL A 36 0.02 -2.76 9.97
CA VAL A 36 0.09 -3.02 11.42
C VAL A 36 -0.75 -4.21 11.86
N HIS A 37 -1.26 -4.99 10.92
CA HIS A 37 -2.02 -6.20 11.25
C HIS A 37 -1.12 -7.25 11.93
N PRO A 38 -1.57 -7.93 13.01
CA PRO A 38 -0.77 -8.93 13.69
C PRO A 38 -0.53 -10.19 12.85
N ASP A 39 -1.51 -10.59 12.03
CA ASP A 39 -1.35 -11.70 11.08
C ASP A 39 -0.53 -11.24 9.88
N ARG A 40 0.65 -11.84 9.70
CA ARG A 40 1.58 -11.56 8.61
C ARG A 40 0.96 -11.70 7.24
N LYS A 41 0.15 -12.72 7.02
CA LYS A 41 -0.52 -12.96 5.74
C LYS A 41 -1.46 -11.82 5.36
N LEU A 42 -2.16 -11.25 6.33
CA LEU A 42 -3.06 -10.11 6.11
C LEU A 42 -2.29 -8.78 6.06
N GLN A 43 -1.20 -8.68 6.80
CA GLN A 43 -0.32 -7.52 6.82
C GLN A 43 0.35 -7.26 5.46
N THR A 44 0.69 -8.31 4.72
CA THR A 44 1.49 -8.25 3.50
C THR A 44 0.66 -8.29 2.22
N GLN A 45 -0.57 -7.80 2.28
CA GLN A 45 -1.49 -7.73 1.14
C GLN A 45 -1.91 -6.29 0.83
N ILE A 46 -2.14 -6.03 -0.46
CA ILE A 46 -2.88 -4.85 -0.91
C ILE A 46 -4.34 -5.26 -1.04
N TYR A 47 -5.24 -4.48 -0.48
CA TYR A 47 -6.68 -4.67 -0.58
C TYR A 47 -7.22 -3.78 -1.69
N VAL A 48 -7.90 -4.40 -2.67
CA VAL A 48 -8.48 -3.74 -3.83
C VAL A 48 -9.99 -3.67 -3.63
N ILE A 49 -10.50 -2.46 -3.57
CA ILE A 49 -11.90 -2.16 -3.31
C ILE A 49 -12.52 -1.61 -4.60
N ASP A 50 -13.60 -2.18 -5.05
CA ASP A 50 -14.36 -1.65 -6.18
C ASP A 50 -14.99 -0.31 -5.80
N LYS A 51 -14.82 0.69 -6.65
CA LYS A 51 -15.21 2.07 -6.36
C LYS A 51 -16.71 2.30 -6.37
N ASN A 52 -17.45 1.48 -7.11
CA ASN A 52 -18.89 1.61 -7.22
C ASN A 52 -19.62 0.84 -6.12
N THR A 53 -19.18 -0.40 -5.85
CA THR A 53 -19.81 -1.27 -4.85
C THR A 53 -19.26 -1.09 -3.45
N LEU A 54 -18.03 -0.53 -3.34
CA LEU A 54 -17.27 -0.42 -2.11
C LEU A 54 -17.00 -1.78 -1.44
N GLU A 55 -16.95 -2.84 -2.23
CA GLU A 55 -16.59 -4.19 -1.76
C GLU A 55 -15.10 -4.47 -2.02
N VAL A 56 -14.48 -5.24 -1.13
CA VAL A 56 -13.15 -5.80 -1.40
C VAL A 56 -13.29 -6.89 -2.46
N VAL A 57 -12.83 -6.60 -3.67
CA VAL A 57 -12.97 -7.51 -4.81
C VAL A 57 -11.74 -8.35 -5.07
N LYS A 58 -10.59 -7.93 -4.52
CA LYS A 58 -9.33 -8.67 -4.68
C LYS A 58 -8.35 -8.32 -3.57
N THR A 59 -7.44 -9.25 -3.27
CA THR A 59 -6.23 -9.00 -2.52
C THR A 59 -5.02 -9.35 -3.36
N LEU A 60 -3.96 -8.54 -3.27
CA LEU A 60 -2.70 -8.76 -3.96
C LEU A 60 -1.62 -9.04 -2.91
N PRO A 61 -1.21 -10.30 -2.74
CA PRO A 61 -0.11 -10.62 -1.83
C PRO A 61 1.20 -10.07 -2.38
N ILE A 62 2.01 -9.53 -1.49
CA ILE A 62 3.37 -9.09 -1.82
C ILE A 62 4.30 -10.30 -1.80
N ASP A 63 5.09 -10.47 -2.86
CA ASP A 63 6.12 -11.50 -2.94
C ASP A 63 7.17 -11.28 -1.83
N GLU A 64 7.47 -12.34 -1.07
CA GLU A 64 8.42 -12.32 0.06
C GLU A 64 9.81 -11.77 -0.31
N LYS A 65 10.22 -11.90 -1.57
CA LYS A 65 11.50 -11.32 -2.03
C LYS A 65 11.59 -9.81 -1.88
N TYR A 66 10.43 -9.10 -1.79
CA TYR A 66 10.36 -7.66 -1.57
C TYR A 66 10.21 -7.29 -0.08
N LEU A 67 9.98 -8.27 0.80
CA LEU A 67 9.74 -8.11 2.22
C LEU A 67 11.01 -8.39 3.05
N LYS A 68 12.15 -7.91 2.55
CA LYS A 68 13.47 -8.20 3.15
C LYS A 68 13.56 -7.73 4.60
N PRO A 69 14.01 -8.59 5.52
CA PRO A 69 14.27 -8.19 6.88
C PRO A 69 15.52 -7.28 6.96
N ALA A 70 15.64 -6.54 8.03
CA ALA A 70 16.83 -5.77 8.38
C ALA A 70 17.30 -6.09 9.78
N LYS A 71 18.57 -5.82 10.08
CA LYS A 71 19.12 -5.94 11.43
C LYS A 71 19.07 -4.60 12.14
N ALA A 72 18.46 -4.56 13.30
CA ALA A 72 18.52 -3.42 14.21
C ALA A 72 19.94 -3.27 14.81
N PRO A 73 20.30 -2.10 15.37
CA PRO A 73 21.62 -1.87 15.99
C PRO A 73 21.99 -2.86 17.11
N ASN A 74 21.00 -3.42 17.79
CA ASN A 74 21.17 -4.47 18.81
C ASN A 74 21.28 -5.89 18.24
N GLY A 75 21.42 -6.03 16.92
CA GLY A 75 21.53 -7.33 16.22
C GLY A 75 20.22 -8.07 15.99
N LYS A 76 19.09 -7.60 16.54
CA LYS A 76 17.79 -8.23 16.36
C LYS A 76 17.30 -8.04 14.92
N GLU A 77 16.80 -9.11 14.34
CA GLU A 77 16.14 -9.03 13.03
C GLU A 77 14.76 -8.36 13.14
N VAL A 78 14.50 -7.45 12.22
CA VAL A 78 13.24 -6.72 12.09
C VAL A 78 12.67 -6.97 10.71
N GLN A 79 11.48 -7.53 10.65
CA GLN A 79 10.77 -7.82 9.40
C GLN A 79 10.20 -6.55 8.79
N ALA A 80 10.23 -6.46 7.46
CA ALA A 80 9.43 -5.46 6.75
C ALA A 80 7.94 -5.70 7.01
N ARG A 81 7.16 -4.61 7.14
CA ARG A 81 5.75 -4.72 7.53
C ARG A 81 4.79 -5.02 6.38
N GLY A 82 5.16 -4.78 5.16
CA GLY A 82 4.27 -4.98 4.00
C GLY A 82 3.99 -3.67 3.26
N PRO A 83 3.03 -3.68 2.33
CA PRO A 83 2.70 -2.50 1.55
C PRO A 83 2.11 -1.42 2.45
N VAL A 84 2.49 -0.19 2.17
CA VAL A 84 1.99 0.99 2.87
C VAL A 84 2.00 2.16 1.92
N HIS A 85 1.03 3.05 2.10
CA HIS A 85 0.91 4.25 1.31
C HIS A 85 0.74 3.99 -0.19
N PHE A 86 -0.23 4.64 -0.77
CA PHE A 86 -0.53 4.53 -2.20
C PHE A 86 -0.47 5.89 -2.85
N GLU A 87 0.14 5.94 -4.03
CA GLU A 87 0.14 7.09 -4.90
C GLU A 87 -0.27 6.67 -6.31
N PHE A 88 -0.84 7.59 -7.06
CA PHE A 88 -1.13 7.41 -8.47
C PHE A 88 -0.25 8.32 -9.31
N ASN A 89 0.06 7.90 -10.54
CA ASN A 89 0.56 8.82 -11.54
C ASN A 89 -0.58 9.77 -11.99
N ALA A 90 -0.21 10.83 -12.71
CA ALA A 90 -1.12 11.94 -13.03
C ALA A 90 -2.40 11.53 -13.75
N ASP A 91 -2.35 10.50 -14.60
CA ASP A 91 -3.51 10.02 -15.36
C ASP A 91 -4.26 8.86 -14.66
N GLY A 92 -3.77 8.39 -13.52
CA GLY A 92 -4.36 7.30 -12.74
C GLY A 92 -4.21 5.90 -13.36
N SER A 93 -3.37 5.73 -14.38
CA SER A 93 -3.12 4.44 -15.01
C SER A 93 -2.24 3.51 -14.16
N GLU A 94 -1.48 4.08 -13.24
CA GLU A 94 -0.60 3.34 -12.33
C GLU A 94 -0.91 3.68 -10.87
N VAL A 95 -0.86 2.65 -10.03
CA VAL A 95 -0.84 2.77 -8.57
C VAL A 95 0.49 2.28 -8.04
N TRP A 96 1.12 3.08 -7.21
CA TRP A 96 2.42 2.87 -6.62
C TRP A 96 2.28 2.64 -5.13
N THR A 97 2.98 1.68 -4.57
CA THR A 97 3.03 1.45 -3.11
C THR A 97 4.45 1.13 -2.67
N SER A 98 4.84 1.57 -1.49
CA SER A 98 6.13 1.22 -0.91
C SER A 98 6.00 0.05 0.06
N ILE A 99 7.11 -0.63 0.32
CA ILE A 99 7.22 -1.59 1.41
C ILE A 99 7.77 -0.89 2.64
N TRP A 100 7.10 -1.03 3.77
CA TRP A 100 7.55 -0.41 5.00
C TRP A 100 8.69 -1.20 5.67
N GLY A 101 9.91 -0.73 5.45
CA GLY A 101 11.15 -1.34 5.95
C GLY A 101 11.51 -0.99 7.40
N ASN A 102 10.60 -0.40 8.18
CA ASN A 102 10.82 -0.03 9.61
C ASN A 102 12.05 0.86 9.85
N LYS A 103 12.38 1.76 8.93
CA LYS A 103 13.54 2.68 8.98
C LYS A 103 14.92 1.99 8.87
N LEU A 104 14.95 0.69 8.69
CA LEU A 104 16.19 -0.10 8.72
C LEU A 104 16.49 -0.79 7.40
N ALA A 105 15.46 -1.24 6.70
CA ALA A 105 15.58 -1.90 5.41
C ALA A 105 15.25 -0.95 4.26
N ALA A 106 15.76 -1.26 3.08
CA ALA A 106 15.32 -0.62 1.85
C ALA A 106 13.78 -0.76 1.71
N SER A 107 13.17 0.29 1.20
CA SER A 107 11.72 0.36 1.00
C SER A 107 11.41 0.33 -0.49
N PRO A 108 11.43 -0.84 -1.16
CA PRO A 108 11.15 -0.90 -2.58
C PRO A 108 9.75 -0.35 -2.87
N ILE A 109 9.62 0.29 -4.03
CA ILE A 109 8.34 0.80 -4.52
C ILE A 109 7.86 -0.15 -5.61
N LEU A 110 6.64 -0.65 -5.46
CA LEU A 110 5.98 -1.53 -6.39
C LEU A 110 4.97 -0.72 -7.21
N VAL A 111 5.05 -0.83 -8.54
CA VAL A 111 4.20 -0.13 -9.48
C VAL A 111 3.27 -1.12 -10.16
N TYR A 112 1.97 -0.95 -9.98
CA TYR A 112 0.96 -1.77 -10.59
C TYR A 112 0.16 -0.97 -11.62
N ASP A 113 -0.32 -1.65 -12.65
CA ASP A 113 -1.37 -1.13 -13.49
C ASP A 113 -2.67 -1.03 -12.67
N SER A 114 -3.27 0.15 -12.62
CA SER A 114 -4.40 0.43 -11.72
C SER A 114 -5.71 -0.26 -12.12
N LYS A 115 -5.81 -0.77 -13.34
CA LYS A 115 -7.00 -1.45 -13.88
C LYS A 115 -6.83 -2.95 -13.92
N THR A 116 -5.70 -3.42 -14.49
CA THR A 116 -5.44 -4.86 -14.64
C THR A 116 -4.84 -5.48 -13.38
N LEU A 117 -4.36 -4.65 -12.45
CA LEU A 117 -3.73 -5.05 -11.18
C LEU A 117 -2.44 -5.87 -11.38
N LYS A 118 -1.82 -5.79 -12.56
CA LYS A 118 -0.55 -6.46 -12.85
C LYS A 118 0.62 -5.60 -12.37
N LEU A 119 1.58 -6.24 -11.73
CA LEU A 119 2.85 -5.60 -11.38
C LEU A 119 3.60 -5.22 -12.66
N LYS A 120 3.87 -3.94 -12.85
CA LYS A 120 4.58 -3.37 -14.01
C LYS A 120 6.07 -3.19 -13.74
N LYS A 121 6.40 -2.69 -12.54
CA LYS A 121 7.78 -2.32 -12.22
C LYS A 121 8.03 -2.41 -10.72
N VAL A 122 9.26 -2.69 -10.38
CA VAL A 122 9.80 -2.57 -9.02
C VAL A 122 10.95 -1.60 -9.05
N ILE A 123 10.92 -0.61 -8.17
CA ILE A 123 12.01 0.32 -7.92
C ILE A 123 12.67 -0.12 -6.63
N ASP A 124 13.69 -0.97 -6.74
CA ASP A 124 14.44 -1.52 -5.61
C ASP A 124 15.85 -0.92 -5.60
N ASP A 125 15.95 0.27 -5.05
CA ASP A 125 17.22 0.97 -4.85
C ASP A 125 17.51 1.04 -3.36
N LYS A 126 18.70 0.61 -2.95
CA LYS A 126 19.12 0.61 -1.54
C LYS A 126 19.15 2.01 -0.90
N ARG A 127 19.11 3.07 -1.70
CA ARG A 127 18.97 4.46 -1.24
C ARG A 127 17.56 4.81 -0.83
N LEU A 128 16.55 4.03 -1.27
CA LEU A 128 15.16 4.23 -0.91
C LEU A 128 14.89 3.65 0.48
N ILE A 129 15.24 4.40 1.49
CA ILE A 129 14.91 4.08 2.89
C ILE A 129 13.94 5.15 3.38
N THR A 130 12.66 4.83 3.35
CA THR A 130 11.62 5.75 3.82
C THR A 130 11.29 5.44 5.28
N PRO A 131 11.34 6.40 6.20
CA PRO A 131 11.07 6.16 7.62
C PRO A 131 9.69 5.57 7.90
N THR A 132 8.70 5.93 7.09
CA THR A 132 7.30 5.54 7.26
C THR A 132 6.70 4.88 6.02
N GLY A 133 7.49 4.66 4.98
CA GLY A 133 7.00 4.23 3.67
C GLY A 133 6.37 5.34 2.81
N LYS A 134 6.29 6.56 3.30
CA LYS A 134 5.70 7.68 2.55
C LYS A 134 6.60 8.18 1.41
N PHE A 135 5.98 8.47 0.29
CA PHE A 135 6.61 9.05 -0.89
C PHE A 135 5.55 9.82 -1.70
N ASN A 136 5.96 10.55 -2.70
CA ASN A 136 5.07 11.23 -3.63
C ASN A 136 5.51 10.94 -5.06
N VAL A 137 4.56 10.69 -5.95
CA VAL A 137 4.79 10.39 -7.38
C VAL A 137 4.52 11.63 -8.22
N THR A 138 3.45 12.35 -7.90
CA THR A 138 3.00 13.50 -8.66
C THR A 138 2.96 14.69 -7.73
N ASN A 139 3.90 15.62 -7.92
CA ASN A 139 3.88 16.88 -7.20
C ASN A 139 2.96 17.86 -7.95
N THR A 140 1.67 17.80 -7.67
CA THR A 140 0.72 18.80 -8.14
C THR A 140 0.38 19.74 -6.99
N MET A 141 0.21 20.99 -7.27
CA MET A 141 -0.23 21.99 -6.26
C MET A 141 -1.61 21.66 -5.66
N ASN A 142 -2.32 20.72 -6.26
CA ASN A 142 -3.67 20.29 -5.85
C ASN A 142 -3.70 18.87 -5.29
N ASP A 143 -2.56 18.17 -5.24
CA ASP A 143 -2.48 16.85 -4.64
C ASP A 143 -2.35 17.01 -3.13
N THR A 144 -3.46 17.24 -2.49
CA THR A 144 -3.57 17.24 -1.04
C THR A 144 -3.86 15.82 -0.58
N TYR A 145 -3.19 15.43 0.45
CA TYR A 145 -3.48 14.23 1.21
C TYR A 145 -4.96 14.10 1.54
#